data_7d53df89e99690438d16a123e8d66783
#
_entry.id   7d53df89e99690438d16a123e8d66783
#
_cell.length_a   1.000
_cell.length_b   1.000
_cell.length_c   1.000
_cell.angle_alpha   90.00
_cell.angle_beta   90.00
_cell.angle_gamma   90.00
#
_symmetry.space_group_name_H-M   'P 1'
#
loop_
_entity.id
_entity.type
_entity.pdbx_description
1 polymer ?
#
loop_
_entity_poly.entity_id
_entity_poly.type
_entity_poly.pdbx_seq_one_letter_code
_entity_poly.pdbx_strand_id
1 'polypeptide(L)'
;ATDHTPGYGSAAKYIGSITKEVIRDGLVYDQQNVTILEIMGRNAGWLTGAAALAKCEDCEGPDMIFLPEVTFDVDEFMHKVAELHKKKKSVVVAVSEGVKTADGRYVCELTDGIEFVDAFGHKQLTGTARFLAEKINREVGCKTRAIEFNSLQRCASHIVSRVDITEAYQ
;
A
#
# COMPACT_ATOMS: atom_id res chain seq x y z
N ALA A 1 -17.86 -19.09 -16.89
CA ALA A 1 -16.85 -19.03 -15.83
C ALA A 1 -15.60 -19.72 -16.34
N THR A 2 -14.46 -19.12 -16.16
CA THR A 2 -13.15 -19.66 -16.49
C THR A 2 -12.53 -20.30 -15.26
N ASP A 3 -11.79 -21.40 -15.40
CA ASP A 3 -11.08 -22.06 -14.30
C ASP A 3 -9.94 -21.18 -13.78
N HIS A 4 -9.41 -20.31 -14.62
CA HIS A 4 -8.35 -19.36 -14.32
C HIS A 4 -8.72 -17.95 -14.71
N THR A 5 -8.32 -16.98 -13.89
CA THR A 5 -8.46 -15.55 -14.18
C THR A 5 -7.09 -14.90 -14.14
N PRO A 6 -6.49 -14.58 -15.31
CA PRO A 6 -5.20 -13.92 -15.37
C PRO A 6 -5.25 -12.51 -14.80
N GLY A 7 -4.11 -11.99 -14.34
CA GLY A 7 -3.94 -10.61 -13.89
C GLY A 7 -3.23 -10.44 -12.55
N TYR A 8 -3.41 -11.36 -11.60
CA TYR A 8 -2.79 -11.27 -10.29
C TYR A 8 -1.25 -11.24 -10.35
N GLY A 9 -0.65 -12.12 -11.14
CA GLY A 9 0.82 -12.21 -11.26
C GLY A 9 1.44 -10.91 -11.77
N SER A 10 0.79 -10.26 -12.74
CA SER A 10 1.22 -8.96 -13.27
C SER A 10 1.08 -7.86 -12.23
N ALA A 11 -0.05 -7.80 -11.51
CA ALA A 11 -0.28 -6.81 -10.47
C ALA A 11 0.73 -7.00 -9.30
N ALA A 12 0.95 -8.22 -8.86
CA ALA A 12 1.92 -8.53 -7.81
C ALA A 12 3.35 -8.13 -8.21
N LYS A 13 3.75 -8.43 -9.46
CA LYS A 13 5.04 -8.03 -10.02
C LYS A 13 5.18 -6.50 -10.08
N TYR A 14 4.12 -5.79 -10.48
CA TYR A 14 4.09 -4.32 -10.46
C TYR A 14 4.31 -3.79 -9.04
N ILE A 15 3.55 -4.27 -8.07
CA ILE A 15 3.64 -3.84 -6.68
C ILE A 15 5.04 -4.05 -6.12
N GLY A 16 5.61 -5.25 -6.27
CA GLY A 16 6.97 -5.54 -5.81
C GLY A 16 8.02 -4.63 -6.45
N SER A 17 7.94 -4.43 -7.77
CA SER A 17 8.87 -3.57 -8.52
C SER A 17 8.76 -2.11 -8.10
N ILE A 18 7.56 -1.54 -8.06
CA ILE A 18 7.36 -0.14 -7.70
C ILE A 18 7.67 0.13 -6.23
N THR A 19 7.33 -0.80 -5.34
CA THR A 19 7.73 -0.68 -3.92
C THR A 19 9.25 -0.58 -3.79
N LYS A 20 10.02 -1.40 -4.53
CA LYS A 20 11.48 -1.33 -4.54
C LYS A 20 11.98 0.03 -5.05
N GLU A 21 11.41 0.55 -6.13
CA GLU A 21 11.80 1.86 -6.66
C GLU A 21 11.48 3.00 -5.68
N VAL A 22 10.33 2.95 -5.00
CA VAL A 22 9.97 3.94 -3.97
C VAL A 22 10.91 3.90 -2.78
N ILE A 23 11.33 2.70 -2.34
CA ILE A 23 12.32 2.55 -1.27
C ILE A 23 13.65 3.20 -1.67
N ARG A 24 14.12 2.95 -2.89
CA ARG A 24 15.36 3.54 -3.42
C ARG A 24 15.28 5.06 -3.53
N ASP A 25 14.15 5.59 -4.05
CA ASP A 25 13.90 7.03 -4.10
C ASP A 25 13.95 7.67 -2.72
N GLY A 26 13.36 7.02 -1.72
CA GLY A 26 13.35 7.51 -0.33
C GLY A 26 14.75 7.63 0.29
N LEU A 27 15.70 6.79 -0.13
CA LEU A 27 17.07 6.79 0.39
C LEU A 27 17.96 7.90 -0.19
N VAL A 28 17.57 8.50 -1.31
CA VAL A 28 18.33 9.58 -1.98
C VAL A 28 18.31 10.87 -1.17
N TYR A 29 17.24 11.14 -0.45
CA TYR A 29 17.06 12.38 0.30
C TYR A 29 17.77 12.38 1.65
N ASP A 30 18.38 13.51 2.01
CA ASP A 30 19.02 13.69 3.31
C ASP A 30 18.03 13.87 4.46
N GLN A 31 16.82 14.31 4.16
CA GLN A 31 15.76 14.48 5.16
C GLN A 31 15.09 13.16 5.49
N GLN A 32 14.82 12.98 6.78
CA GLN A 32 13.99 11.86 7.24
C GLN A 32 12.58 11.94 6.65
N ASN A 33 12.10 10.81 6.15
CA ASN A 33 10.80 10.73 5.50
C ASN A 33 10.07 9.43 5.82
N VAL A 34 8.74 9.48 5.74
CA VAL A 34 7.87 8.30 5.83
C VAL A 34 6.99 8.26 4.57
N THR A 35 7.01 7.17 3.85
CA THR A 35 6.18 6.95 2.67
C THR A 35 5.17 5.85 2.93
N ILE A 36 3.89 6.14 2.70
CA ILE A 36 2.79 5.18 2.81
C ILE A 36 2.32 4.81 1.40
N LEU A 37 2.37 3.51 1.09
CA LEU A 37 1.88 2.95 -0.17
C LEU A 37 0.51 2.35 0.05
N GLU A 38 -0.52 2.90 -0.59
CA GLU A 38 -1.87 2.33 -0.58
C GLU A 38 -2.05 1.38 -1.77
N ILE A 39 -2.42 0.15 -1.45
CA ILE A 39 -2.52 -0.95 -2.40
C ILE A 39 -3.97 -1.45 -2.40
N MET A 40 -4.52 -1.71 -3.59
CA MET A 40 -5.86 -2.27 -3.74
C MET A 40 -5.98 -3.62 -3.04
N GLY A 41 -7.14 -3.87 -2.46
CA GLY A 41 -7.47 -5.13 -1.82
C GLY A 41 -8.43 -4.93 -0.66
N ARG A 42 -9.72 -4.65 -0.97
CA ARG A 42 -10.73 -4.34 0.05
C ARG A 42 -10.91 -5.44 1.09
N ASN A 43 -10.90 -6.69 0.68
CA ASN A 43 -11.22 -7.85 1.53
C ASN A 43 -10.13 -8.92 1.53
N ALA A 44 -9.08 -8.76 0.72
CA ALA A 44 -8.01 -9.74 0.61
C ALA A 44 -6.68 -9.04 0.38
N GLY A 45 -5.71 -9.35 1.22
CA GLY A 45 -4.40 -8.69 1.29
C GLY A 45 -3.33 -9.25 0.36
N TRP A 46 -3.66 -10.12 -0.60
CA TRP A 46 -2.68 -10.75 -1.49
C TRP A 46 -1.83 -9.75 -2.26
N LEU A 47 -2.44 -8.69 -2.80
CA LEU A 47 -1.70 -7.64 -3.50
C LEU A 47 -0.85 -6.81 -2.55
N THR A 48 -1.38 -6.48 -1.37
CA THR A 48 -0.61 -5.74 -0.36
C THR A 48 0.57 -6.58 0.14
N GLY A 49 0.36 -7.89 0.35
CA GLY A 49 1.42 -8.83 0.70
C GLY A 49 2.51 -8.93 -0.37
N ALA A 50 2.17 -8.71 -1.65
CA ALA A 50 3.15 -8.70 -2.74
C ALA A 50 4.19 -7.56 -2.62
N ALA A 51 3.95 -6.53 -1.81
CA ALA A 51 4.98 -5.52 -1.50
C ALA A 51 6.24 -6.15 -0.87
N ALA A 52 6.11 -7.30 -0.18
CA ALA A 52 7.25 -8.05 0.36
C ALA A 52 8.21 -8.55 -0.73
N LEU A 53 7.76 -8.69 -1.99
CA LEU A 53 8.61 -9.08 -3.13
C LEU A 53 9.65 -8.01 -3.51
N ALA A 54 9.54 -6.79 -2.94
CA ALA A 54 10.59 -5.78 -3.07
C ALA A 54 11.90 -6.20 -2.37
N LYS A 55 11.82 -7.14 -1.42
CA LYS A 55 13.00 -7.62 -0.69
C LYS A 55 13.90 -8.46 -1.58
N CYS A 56 15.17 -8.09 -1.65
CA CYS A 56 16.22 -8.76 -2.41
C CYS A 56 17.59 -8.40 -1.83
N GLU A 57 18.70 -8.80 -2.49
CA GLU A 57 20.06 -8.55 -1.98
C GLU A 57 20.35 -7.08 -1.67
N ASP A 58 19.83 -6.16 -2.49
CA ASP A 58 20.08 -4.71 -2.39
C ASP A 58 18.88 -3.91 -1.86
N CYS A 59 17.86 -4.58 -1.32
CA CYS A 59 16.66 -3.92 -0.79
C CYS A 59 16.04 -4.73 0.36
N GLU A 60 15.89 -4.12 1.52
CA GLU A 60 15.29 -4.77 2.70
C GLU A 60 13.78 -5.01 2.57
N GLY A 61 13.13 -4.38 1.58
CA GLY A 61 11.69 -4.36 1.44
C GLY A 61 11.02 -3.27 2.29
N PRO A 62 9.68 -3.21 2.30
CA PRO A 62 8.96 -2.27 3.16
C PRO A 62 9.16 -2.61 4.63
N ASP A 63 9.16 -1.58 5.49
CA ASP A 63 9.37 -1.72 6.93
C ASP A 63 8.15 -2.36 7.62
N MET A 64 6.96 -2.10 7.10
CA MET A 64 5.70 -2.66 7.61
C MET A 64 4.73 -2.93 6.46
N ILE A 65 3.92 -4.00 6.63
CA ILE A 65 2.84 -4.36 5.71
C ILE A 65 1.57 -4.60 6.54
N PHE A 66 0.48 -3.91 6.19
CA PHE A 66 -0.81 -4.04 6.87
C PHE A 66 -1.87 -4.59 5.92
N LEU A 67 -2.39 -5.76 6.26
CA LEU A 67 -3.36 -6.50 5.48
C LEU A 67 -4.79 -6.22 5.95
N PRO A 68 -5.81 -6.29 5.08
CA PRO A 68 -7.20 -6.01 5.45
C PRO A 68 -7.82 -7.10 6.35
N GLU A 69 -7.19 -8.28 6.41
CA GLU A 69 -7.62 -9.40 7.27
C GLU A 69 -7.29 -9.19 8.75
N VAL A 70 -6.41 -8.24 9.05
CA VAL A 70 -5.94 -7.97 10.40
C VAL A 70 -6.49 -6.63 10.87
N THR A 71 -7.04 -6.61 12.08
CA THR A 71 -7.49 -5.36 12.70
C THR A 71 -6.34 -4.35 12.76
N PHE A 72 -6.60 -3.15 12.28
CA PHE A 72 -5.64 -2.06 12.26
C PHE A 72 -5.83 -1.16 13.48
N ASP A 73 -4.79 -1.07 14.30
CA ASP A 73 -4.73 -0.14 15.43
C ASP A 73 -3.91 1.09 15.02
N VAL A 74 -4.58 2.25 14.97
CA VAL A 74 -3.97 3.52 14.55
C VAL A 74 -2.90 3.97 15.53
N ASP A 75 -3.12 3.80 16.83
CA ASP A 75 -2.19 4.28 17.87
C ASP A 75 -0.94 3.38 17.92
N GLU A 76 -1.11 2.05 17.82
CA GLU A 76 -0.01 1.12 17.69
C GLU A 76 0.81 1.39 16.42
N PHE A 77 0.14 1.67 15.30
CA PHE A 77 0.79 2.07 14.06
C PHE A 77 1.65 3.33 14.25
N MET A 78 1.08 4.37 14.83
CA MET A 78 1.80 5.63 15.09
C MET A 78 3.02 5.43 15.97
N HIS A 79 2.89 4.61 17.01
CA HIS A 79 4.02 4.27 17.89
C HIS A 79 5.14 3.54 17.11
N LYS A 80 4.79 2.54 16.30
CA LYS A 80 5.77 1.80 15.47
C LYS A 80 6.48 2.70 14.47
N VAL A 81 5.74 3.59 13.80
CA VAL A 81 6.34 4.57 12.87
C VAL A 81 7.31 5.49 13.60
N ALA A 82 6.92 6.04 14.75
CA ALA A 82 7.80 6.91 15.53
C ALA A 82 9.08 6.21 15.98
N GLU A 83 9.00 4.94 16.37
CA GLU A 83 10.17 4.13 16.76
C GLU A 83 11.08 3.83 15.57
N LEU A 84 10.54 3.49 14.41
CA LEU A 84 11.32 3.25 13.19
C LEU A 84 11.97 4.53 12.69
N HIS A 85 11.23 5.64 12.71
CA HIS A 85 11.70 6.95 12.29
C HIS A 85 12.94 7.43 13.08
N LYS A 86 13.06 7.06 14.38
CA LYS A 86 14.26 7.34 15.18
C LYS A 86 15.50 6.56 14.72
N LYS A 87 15.28 5.41 14.07
CA LYS A 87 16.35 4.44 13.70
C LYS A 87 16.71 4.50 12.22
N LYS A 88 15.76 4.88 11.36
CA LYS A 88 15.90 4.88 9.91
C LYS A 88 15.65 6.26 9.31
N LYS A 89 16.39 6.58 8.27
CA LYS A 89 16.26 7.82 7.50
C LYS A 89 14.98 7.85 6.65
N SER A 90 14.65 6.71 6.06
CA SER A 90 13.44 6.50 5.26
C SER A 90 12.67 5.30 5.80
N VAL A 91 11.38 5.48 6.04
CA VAL A 91 10.44 4.42 6.45
C VAL A 91 9.40 4.25 5.35
N VAL A 92 9.22 3.04 4.86
CA VAL A 92 8.23 2.71 3.82
C VAL A 92 7.23 1.70 4.36
N VAL A 93 5.96 2.06 4.30
CA VAL A 93 4.84 1.24 4.78
C VAL A 93 3.93 0.90 3.62
N ALA A 94 3.59 -0.38 3.47
CA ALA A 94 2.54 -0.83 2.57
C ALA A 94 1.25 -1.08 3.35
N VAL A 95 0.16 -0.51 2.92
CA VAL A 95 -1.16 -0.66 3.57
C VAL A 95 -2.23 -0.98 2.53
N SER A 96 -3.13 -1.90 2.86
CA SER A 96 -4.31 -2.15 2.03
C SER A 96 -5.32 -1.00 2.18
N GLU A 97 -6.00 -0.66 1.09
CA GLU A 97 -7.16 0.25 1.13
C GLU A 97 -8.27 -0.24 2.05
N GLY A 98 -8.32 -1.57 2.27
CA GLY A 98 -9.37 -2.26 3.02
C GLY A 98 -9.09 -2.46 4.52
N VAL A 99 -8.03 -1.89 5.09
CA VAL A 99 -7.75 -2.01 6.53
C VAL A 99 -8.86 -1.40 7.38
N LYS A 100 -9.21 -2.09 8.46
CA LYS A 100 -10.30 -1.72 9.37
C LYS A 100 -9.82 -1.61 10.79
N THR A 101 -10.39 -0.68 11.52
CA THR A 101 -10.24 -0.54 12.97
C THR A 101 -11.07 -1.59 13.72
N ALA A 102 -10.87 -1.71 15.03
CA ALA A 102 -11.57 -2.70 15.87
C ALA A 102 -13.10 -2.54 15.88
N ASP A 103 -13.60 -1.34 15.62
CA ASP A 103 -15.03 -1.04 15.49
C ASP A 103 -15.60 -1.36 14.08
N GLY A 104 -14.77 -1.90 13.18
CA GLY A 104 -15.17 -2.34 11.84
C GLY A 104 -15.20 -1.24 10.78
N ARG A 105 -14.86 0.02 11.12
CA ARG A 105 -14.77 1.12 10.16
C ARG A 105 -13.49 1.02 9.34
N TYR A 106 -13.56 1.39 8.07
CA TYR A 106 -12.36 1.54 7.26
C TYR A 106 -11.52 2.74 7.72
N VAL A 107 -10.21 2.61 7.67
CA VAL A 107 -9.30 3.71 8.10
C VAL A 107 -9.49 4.95 7.24
N CYS A 108 -9.78 4.80 5.94
CA CYS A 108 -10.11 5.94 5.07
C CYS A 108 -11.36 6.71 5.51
N GLU A 109 -12.30 6.10 6.22
CA GLU A 109 -13.51 6.75 6.75
C GLU A 109 -13.25 7.60 8.01
N LEU A 110 -12.05 7.52 8.58
CA LEU A 110 -11.65 8.37 9.71
C LEU A 110 -11.27 9.80 9.27
N THR A 111 -11.24 10.05 7.96
CA THR A 111 -11.00 11.37 7.37
C THR A 111 -12.33 12.11 7.27
N ASP A 112 -12.37 13.38 7.63
CA ASP A 112 -13.52 14.28 7.41
C ASP A 112 -13.64 14.64 5.91
N GLY A 113 -13.81 13.66 5.05
CA GLY A 113 -13.80 13.81 3.59
C GLY A 113 -15.11 13.44 2.91
N ILE A 114 -15.26 13.86 1.65
CA ILE A 114 -16.42 13.55 0.80
C ILE A 114 -16.37 12.05 0.47
N GLU A 115 -17.43 11.33 0.82
CA GLU A 115 -17.61 9.93 0.42
C GLU A 115 -17.87 9.86 -1.11
N PHE A 116 -16.96 9.22 -1.83
CA PHE A 116 -17.22 8.87 -3.24
C PHE A 116 -17.85 7.48 -3.31
N VAL A 117 -18.99 7.40 -3.97
CA VAL A 117 -19.70 6.14 -4.24
C VAL A 117 -19.59 5.87 -5.73
N ASP A 118 -19.24 4.64 -6.11
CA ASP A 118 -19.19 4.25 -7.52
C ASP A 118 -20.60 4.06 -8.12
N ALA A 119 -20.67 3.85 -9.44
CA ALA A 119 -21.93 3.66 -10.17
C ALA A 119 -22.74 2.41 -9.70
N PHE A 120 -22.13 1.52 -8.91
CA PHE A 120 -22.75 0.31 -8.37
C PHE A 120 -23.12 0.45 -6.88
N GLY A 121 -22.97 1.64 -6.30
CA GLY A 121 -23.29 1.90 -4.89
C GLY A 121 -22.22 1.48 -3.90
N HIS A 122 -21.01 1.11 -4.35
CA HIS A 122 -19.91 0.80 -3.44
C HIS A 122 -19.15 2.07 -3.07
N LYS A 123 -18.85 2.21 -1.78
CA LYS A 123 -17.96 3.28 -1.32
C LYS A 123 -16.57 3.08 -1.94
N GLN A 124 -16.04 4.14 -2.53
CA GLN A 124 -14.68 4.13 -3.05
C GLN A 124 -13.72 4.24 -1.87
N LEU A 125 -13.01 3.16 -1.58
CA LEU A 125 -12.04 3.10 -0.47
C LEU A 125 -10.71 3.67 -0.96
N THR A 126 -10.54 4.98 -0.84
CA THR A 126 -9.26 5.66 -1.13
C THR A 126 -8.99 6.68 -0.03
N GLY A 127 -7.71 6.94 0.23
CA GLY A 127 -7.31 7.95 1.20
C GLY A 127 -6.78 7.41 2.52
N THR A 128 -6.68 6.10 2.72
CA THR A 128 -6.01 5.50 3.87
C THR A 128 -4.57 5.99 3.99
N ALA A 129 -3.80 5.97 2.89
CA ALA A 129 -2.41 6.47 2.90
C ALA A 129 -2.35 7.95 3.20
N ARG A 130 -3.27 8.74 2.66
CA ARG A 130 -3.32 10.18 2.92
C ARG A 130 -3.61 10.48 4.39
N PHE A 131 -4.65 9.85 4.94
CA PHE A 131 -5.00 10.00 6.36
C PHE A 131 -3.81 9.68 7.27
N LEU A 132 -3.15 8.53 7.06
CA LEU A 132 -2.00 8.11 7.85
C LEU A 132 -0.80 9.05 7.67
N ALA A 133 -0.51 9.50 6.45
CA ALA A 133 0.57 10.43 6.17
C ALA A 133 0.33 11.79 6.84
N GLU A 134 -0.88 12.33 6.79
CA GLU A 134 -1.24 13.59 7.46
C GLU A 134 -1.14 13.46 8.98
N LYS A 135 -1.60 12.34 9.55
CA LYS A 135 -1.49 12.06 10.99
C LYS A 135 -0.02 11.99 11.42
N ILE A 136 0.83 11.27 10.69
CA ILE A 136 2.27 11.19 10.96
C ILE A 136 2.92 12.58 10.87
N ASN A 137 2.64 13.34 9.82
CA ASN A 137 3.19 14.68 9.66
C ASN A 137 2.85 15.58 10.86
N ARG A 138 1.61 15.53 11.34
CA ARG A 138 1.13 16.34 12.47
C ARG A 138 1.73 15.90 13.82
N GLU A 139 1.84 14.59 14.08
CA GLU A 139 2.20 14.07 15.40
C GLU A 139 3.70 13.75 15.54
N VAL A 140 4.35 13.29 14.45
CA VAL A 140 5.79 12.98 14.44
C VAL A 140 6.62 14.15 13.92
N GLY A 141 6.02 15.02 13.08
CA GLY A 141 6.67 16.22 12.56
C GLY A 141 7.69 15.97 11.46
N CYS A 142 7.61 14.82 10.76
CA CYS A 142 8.51 14.48 9.67
C CYS A 142 7.85 14.68 8.30
N LYS A 143 8.68 14.69 7.25
CA LYS A 143 8.19 14.71 5.87
C LYS A 143 7.46 13.40 5.58
N THR A 144 6.23 13.49 5.07
CA THR A 144 5.43 12.34 4.70
C THR A 144 5.04 12.36 3.23
N ARG A 145 4.81 11.18 2.68
CA ARG A 145 4.36 10.98 1.32
C ARG A 145 3.30 9.89 1.29
N ALA A 146 2.15 10.16 0.70
CA ALA A 146 1.13 9.17 0.40
C ALA A 146 1.18 8.84 -1.10
N ILE A 147 1.26 7.55 -1.44
CA ILE A 147 1.27 7.06 -2.81
C ILE A 147 0.14 6.03 -2.92
N GLU A 148 -0.88 6.37 -3.67
CA GLU A 148 -2.01 5.49 -3.97
C GLU A 148 -1.78 4.84 -5.34
N PHE A 149 -1.63 3.52 -5.38
CA PHE A 149 -1.39 2.82 -6.66
C PHE A 149 -2.64 2.79 -7.54
N ASN A 150 -3.82 2.77 -6.94
CA ASN A 150 -5.08 2.80 -7.66
C ASN A 150 -5.11 1.81 -8.85
N SER A 151 -5.62 2.23 -10.00
CA SER A 151 -5.71 1.41 -11.21
C SER A 151 -4.37 1.05 -11.84
N LEU A 152 -3.28 1.78 -11.54
CA LEU A 152 -1.97 1.56 -12.17
C LEU A 152 -1.46 0.14 -11.95
N GLN A 153 -1.70 -0.44 -10.76
CA GLN A 153 -1.24 -1.78 -10.42
C GLN A 153 -1.85 -2.91 -11.28
N ARG A 154 -2.95 -2.64 -11.99
CA ARG A 154 -3.65 -3.62 -12.83
C ARG A 154 -3.64 -3.28 -14.33
N CYS A 155 -2.98 -2.20 -14.74
CA CYS A 155 -2.97 -1.75 -16.13
C CYS A 155 -1.56 -1.52 -16.71
N ALA A 156 -0.51 -1.86 -15.95
CA ALA A 156 0.89 -1.65 -16.34
C ALA A 156 1.39 -2.78 -17.25
N SER A 157 1.06 -2.74 -18.52
CA SER A 157 1.41 -3.77 -19.52
C SER A 157 2.91 -3.98 -19.70
N HIS A 158 3.75 -2.99 -19.38
CA HIS A 158 5.21 -3.09 -19.45
C HIS A 158 5.81 -3.99 -18.34
N ILE A 159 5.04 -4.35 -17.31
CA ILE A 159 5.47 -5.24 -16.20
C ILE A 159 4.64 -6.54 -16.22
N VAL A 160 4.11 -6.93 -17.34
CA VAL A 160 3.24 -8.11 -17.44
C VAL A 160 3.97 -9.40 -17.02
N SER A 161 3.24 -10.29 -16.35
CA SER A 161 3.69 -11.64 -15.98
C SER A 161 3.59 -12.60 -17.16
N ARG A 162 4.60 -13.48 -17.35
CA ARG A 162 4.54 -14.53 -18.37
C ARG A 162 3.40 -15.51 -18.12
N VAL A 163 3.07 -15.78 -16.86
CA VAL A 163 1.94 -16.66 -16.49
C VAL A 163 0.65 -16.06 -17.00
N ASP A 164 0.39 -14.77 -16.73
CA ASP A 164 -0.82 -14.09 -17.17
C ASP A 164 -0.95 -14.05 -18.70
N ILE A 165 0.18 -13.86 -19.41
CA ILE A 165 0.20 -13.92 -20.88
C ILE A 165 -0.21 -15.31 -21.35
N THR A 166 0.37 -16.36 -20.77
CA THR A 166 0.11 -17.75 -21.15
C THR A 166 -1.37 -18.11 -20.90
N GLU A 167 -1.89 -17.77 -19.74
CA GLU A 167 -3.30 -18.05 -19.38
C GLU A 167 -4.30 -17.26 -20.22
N ALA A 168 -3.93 -16.06 -20.66
CA ALA A 168 -4.80 -15.26 -21.54
C ALA A 168 -4.95 -15.83 -22.96
N TYR A 169 -4.05 -16.74 -23.38
CA TYR A 169 -4.10 -17.43 -24.68
C TYR A 169 -4.75 -18.82 -24.63
N GLN A 170 -5.11 -19.31 -23.46
CA GLN A 170 -5.83 -20.57 -23.27
C GLN A 170 -7.35 -20.34 -23.18
#